data_fbd36008717583989bee8426b3e97c19
#
_entry.id   fbd36008717583989bee8426b3e97c19
#
_cell.length_a   1.000
_cell.length_b   1.000
_cell.length_c   1.000
_cell.angle_alpha   90.00
_cell.angle_beta   90.00
_cell.angle_gamma   90.00
#
_symmetry.space_group_name_H-M   'P 1'
#
loop_
_entity.id
_entity.type
_entity.pdbx_description
1 polymer ?
#
loop_
_entity_poly.entity_id
_entity_poly.type
_entity_poly.pdbx_seq_one_letter_code
_entity_poly.pdbx_strand_id
1 'polypeptide(L)'
;MKVIAFDECFTTTVGELPQDIKPSSICGQFLGSHQNINIQALINSIGLKPLKKGSAYKGNVCYESGRIIPYNDFLLLAFTKLDNVGNGRMTREEFLDCLEVLWKEINKYYAYQSVAIPILGSGITRLKDVSLTKQQLLDMIIASYKLYAEKIKLPAKLYIECMRDDDFSLNKIGEYI
;
A
#
# COMPACT_ATOMS: atom_id res chain seq x y z
N MET A 1 9.99 4.96 9.56
CA MET A 1 9.11 3.77 9.32
C MET A 1 9.00 3.50 7.82
N LYS A 2 8.69 2.26 7.41
CA LYS A 2 8.59 1.88 5.99
C LYS A 2 7.21 1.28 5.71
N VAL A 3 6.54 1.75 4.66
CA VAL A 3 5.25 1.19 4.25
C VAL A 3 5.46 -0.05 3.38
N ILE A 4 4.82 -1.15 3.75
CA ILE A 4 4.81 -2.42 3.00
C ILE A 4 3.38 -2.67 2.52
N ALA A 5 3.17 -2.64 1.20
CA ALA A 5 1.84 -2.85 0.62
C ALA A 5 1.50 -4.33 0.51
N PHE A 6 0.42 -4.72 1.17
CA PHE A 6 -0.26 -6.01 1.09
C PHE A 6 -1.53 -5.89 0.25
N ASP A 7 -2.19 -7.02 -0.01
CA ASP A 7 -3.59 -7.01 -0.46
C ASP A 7 -4.57 -6.69 0.70
N GLU A 8 -5.85 -6.56 0.38
CA GLU A 8 -6.93 -6.26 1.34
C GLU A 8 -7.13 -7.33 2.42
N CYS A 9 -6.63 -8.56 2.20
CA CYS A 9 -6.73 -9.69 3.14
C CYS A 9 -5.49 -9.86 3.99
N PHE A 10 -4.43 -9.08 3.77
CA PHE A 10 -3.10 -9.28 4.36
C PHE A 10 -2.57 -10.69 4.14
N THR A 11 -2.70 -11.18 2.92
CA THR A 11 -2.19 -12.51 2.52
C THR A 11 -0.69 -12.61 2.79
N THR A 12 -0.24 -13.77 3.28
CA THR A 12 1.18 -14.03 3.61
C THR A 12 1.81 -15.16 2.79
N THR A 13 1.03 -15.79 1.93
CA THR A 13 1.53 -16.87 1.07
C THR A 13 2.44 -16.30 -0.02
N VAL A 14 3.72 -16.65 0.06
CA VAL A 14 4.72 -16.28 -0.95
C VAL A 14 4.92 -17.45 -1.90
N GLY A 15 4.88 -17.21 -3.21
CA GLY A 15 5.01 -18.26 -4.22
C GLY A 15 4.90 -17.74 -5.65
N GLU A 16 4.76 -18.69 -6.57
CA GLU A 16 4.74 -18.40 -8.02
C GLU A 16 3.35 -18.42 -8.64
N LEU A 17 2.32 -18.85 -7.90
CA LEU A 17 0.95 -18.87 -8.41
C LEU A 17 0.41 -17.42 -8.58
N PRO A 18 -0.59 -17.21 -9.44
CA PRO A 18 -1.13 -15.87 -9.69
C PRO A 18 -1.60 -15.12 -8.43
N GLN A 19 -2.16 -15.84 -7.47
CA GLN A 19 -2.66 -15.32 -6.20
C GLN A 19 -1.58 -15.15 -5.13
N ASP A 20 -0.36 -15.67 -5.37
CA ASP A 20 0.71 -15.61 -4.38
C ASP A 20 1.45 -14.27 -4.46
N ILE A 21 1.98 -13.85 -3.31
CA ILE A 21 2.90 -12.72 -3.25
C ILE A 21 4.22 -13.15 -3.89
N LYS A 22 4.66 -12.39 -4.89
CA LYS A 22 5.91 -12.70 -5.59
C LYS A 22 7.11 -12.51 -4.67
N PRO A 23 8.04 -13.48 -4.59
CA PRO A 23 9.22 -13.38 -3.71
C PRO A 23 10.06 -12.13 -3.98
N SER A 24 10.13 -11.66 -5.23
CA SER A 24 10.89 -10.47 -5.64
C SER A 24 10.20 -9.14 -5.29
N SER A 25 8.92 -9.14 -4.91
CA SER A 25 8.21 -7.93 -4.50
C SER A 25 8.69 -7.44 -3.12
N ILE A 26 8.47 -6.15 -2.82
CA ILE A 26 8.77 -5.57 -1.49
C ILE A 26 8.07 -6.37 -0.39
N CYS A 27 6.79 -6.72 -0.58
CA CYS A 27 6.03 -7.52 0.37
C CYS A 27 6.61 -8.94 0.53
N GLY A 28 7.00 -9.60 -0.58
CA GLY A 28 7.61 -10.93 -0.55
C GLY A 28 8.96 -10.93 0.17
N GLN A 29 9.81 -9.95 -0.09
CA GLN A 29 11.09 -9.77 0.61
C GLN A 29 10.89 -9.48 2.11
N PHE A 30 9.90 -8.65 2.45
CA PHE A 30 9.53 -8.41 3.84
C PHE A 30 9.11 -9.71 4.54
N LEU A 31 8.20 -10.49 3.96
CA LEU A 31 7.75 -11.76 4.51
C LEU A 31 8.88 -12.78 4.63
N GLY A 32 9.78 -12.84 3.64
CA GLY A 32 10.97 -13.70 3.68
C GLY A 32 11.91 -13.38 4.84
N SER A 33 12.03 -12.10 5.21
CA SER A 33 12.86 -11.65 6.35
C SER A 33 12.13 -11.68 7.70
N HIS A 34 10.81 -11.87 7.71
CA HIS A 34 9.95 -11.87 8.91
C HIS A 34 9.06 -13.12 8.97
N GLN A 35 9.66 -14.30 8.80
CA GLN A 35 8.95 -15.59 8.69
C GLN A 35 8.03 -15.93 9.88
N ASN A 36 8.31 -15.39 11.06
CA ASN A 36 7.55 -15.63 12.28
C ASN A 36 6.47 -14.57 12.55
N ILE A 37 6.20 -13.67 11.59
CA ILE A 37 5.18 -12.64 11.78
C ILE A 37 3.79 -13.26 11.86
N ASN A 38 3.04 -12.90 12.92
CA ASN A 38 1.64 -13.28 13.06
C ASN A 38 0.75 -12.06 12.81
N ILE A 39 0.41 -11.83 11.54
CA ILE A 39 -0.39 -10.68 11.12
C ILE A 39 -1.78 -10.71 11.79
N GLN A 40 -2.40 -11.87 11.97
CA GLN A 40 -3.71 -11.97 12.64
C GLN A 40 -3.65 -11.51 14.11
N ALA A 41 -2.57 -11.85 14.82
CA ALA A 41 -2.37 -11.36 16.18
C ALA A 41 -2.18 -9.83 16.20
N LEU A 42 -1.48 -9.26 15.24
CA LEU A 42 -1.32 -7.80 15.09
C LEU A 42 -2.66 -7.11 14.80
N ILE A 43 -3.46 -7.66 13.88
CA ILE A 43 -4.82 -7.17 13.57
C ILE A 43 -5.66 -7.12 14.84
N ASN A 44 -5.64 -8.20 15.61
CA ASN A 44 -6.42 -8.31 16.86
C ASN A 44 -5.93 -7.30 17.91
N SER A 45 -4.62 -7.09 18.02
CA SER A 45 -4.03 -6.18 19.02
C SER A 45 -4.43 -4.73 18.83
N ILE A 46 -4.60 -4.27 17.57
CA ILE A 46 -5.03 -2.92 17.25
C ILE A 46 -6.56 -2.79 17.08
N GLY A 47 -7.28 -3.91 17.17
CA GLY A 47 -8.74 -3.94 16.99
C GLY A 47 -9.20 -3.55 15.58
N LEU A 48 -8.40 -3.83 14.54
CA LEU A 48 -8.76 -3.52 13.16
C LEU A 48 -10.01 -4.31 12.75
N LYS A 49 -11.05 -3.61 12.32
CA LYS A 49 -12.34 -4.21 11.97
C LYS A 49 -12.34 -4.64 10.50
N PRO A 50 -12.74 -5.89 10.21
CA PRO A 50 -12.93 -6.32 8.83
C PRO A 50 -14.14 -5.64 8.20
N LEU A 51 -14.17 -5.62 6.88
CA LEU A 51 -15.34 -5.22 6.11
C LEU A 51 -16.46 -6.25 6.29
N LYS A 52 -17.72 -5.79 6.25
CA LYS A 52 -18.89 -6.68 6.34
C LYS A 52 -18.96 -7.65 5.17
N LYS A 53 -18.56 -7.21 3.97
CA LYS A 53 -18.50 -8.02 2.76
C LYS A 53 -17.08 -8.56 2.63
N GLY A 54 -16.95 -9.88 2.48
CA GLY A 54 -15.68 -10.50 2.20
C GLY A 54 -15.11 -10.14 0.83
N SER A 55 -13.82 -10.42 0.65
CA SER A 55 -13.10 -10.25 -0.61
C SER A 55 -13.77 -11.05 -1.75
N ALA A 56 -13.65 -10.57 -2.97
CA ALA A 56 -14.07 -11.33 -4.15
C ALA A 56 -13.27 -12.64 -4.29
N TYR A 57 -12.05 -12.69 -3.76
CA TYR A 57 -11.25 -13.91 -3.71
C TYR A 57 -11.72 -14.81 -2.56
N LYS A 58 -12.47 -15.86 -2.91
CA LYS A 58 -12.95 -16.92 -1.99
C LYS A 58 -13.75 -16.43 -0.77
N GLY A 59 -14.23 -15.19 -0.77
CA GLY A 59 -14.93 -14.63 0.37
C GLY A 59 -14.05 -14.41 1.61
N ASN A 60 -12.74 -14.35 1.44
CA ASN A 60 -11.79 -14.16 2.54
C ASN A 60 -12.11 -12.89 3.33
N VAL A 61 -11.79 -12.92 4.63
CA VAL A 61 -11.86 -11.71 5.47
C VAL A 61 -10.96 -10.64 4.88
N CYS A 62 -11.49 -9.45 4.71
CA CYS A 62 -10.75 -8.33 4.11
C CYS A 62 -10.99 -7.03 4.88
N TYR A 63 -10.11 -6.06 4.61
CA TYR A 63 -10.06 -4.79 5.30
C TYR A 63 -10.13 -3.64 4.30
N GLU A 64 -10.53 -2.49 4.77
CA GLU A 64 -10.59 -1.27 3.95
C GLU A 64 -9.21 -0.91 3.42
N SER A 65 -9.11 -0.63 2.12
CA SER A 65 -7.87 -0.16 1.50
C SER A 65 -7.40 1.15 2.14
N GLY A 66 -6.11 1.27 2.40
CA GLY A 66 -5.52 2.40 3.13
C GLY A 66 -5.30 2.12 4.62
N ARG A 67 -5.92 1.10 5.21
CA ARG A 67 -5.69 0.74 6.63
C ARG A 67 -4.29 0.20 6.85
N ILE A 68 -3.74 0.51 8.02
CA ILE A 68 -2.38 0.15 8.42
C ILE A 68 -2.38 -0.70 9.69
N ILE A 69 -1.48 -1.70 9.69
CA ILE A 69 -1.08 -2.44 10.88
C ILE A 69 0.36 -2.02 11.20
N PRO A 70 0.63 -1.35 12.33
CA PRO A 70 1.99 -1.03 12.75
C PRO A 70 2.72 -2.30 13.22
N TYR A 71 3.96 -2.46 12.79
CA TYR A 71 4.84 -3.56 13.21
C TYR A 71 6.29 -3.10 13.24
N ASN A 72 6.87 -2.89 14.41
CA ASN A 72 8.21 -2.34 14.59
C ASN A 72 8.40 -1.05 13.74
N ASP A 73 9.39 -1.04 12.85
CA ASP A 73 9.67 0.08 11.94
C ASP A 73 8.86 0.03 10.64
N PHE A 74 7.84 -0.84 10.56
CA PHE A 74 7.02 -1.04 9.39
C PHE A 74 5.57 -0.64 9.61
N LEU A 75 4.95 -0.19 8.52
CA LEU A 75 3.53 0.10 8.41
C LEU A 75 2.95 -0.84 7.32
N LEU A 76 2.29 -1.91 7.74
CA LEU A 76 1.72 -2.89 6.81
C LEU A 76 0.38 -2.35 6.30
N LEU A 77 0.32 -2.08 5.01
CA LEU A 77 -0.80 -1.41 4.35
C LEU A 77 -1.71 -2.41 3.65
N ALA A 78 -3.00 -2.45 3.98
CA ALA A 78 -4.03 -3.05 3.14
C ALA A 78 -4.17 -2.18 1.88
N PHE A 79 -3.70 -2.63 0.74
CA PHE A 79 -3.63 -1.81 -0.46
C PHE A 79 -4.62 -2.29 -1.53
N THR A 80 -4.33 -3.39 -2.22
CA THR A 80 -5.11 -3.82 -3.37
C THR A 80 -6.26 -4.73 -3.01
N LYS A 81 -7.39 -4.59 -3.70
CA LYS A 81 -8.48 -5.59 -3.68
C LYS A 81 -8.09 -6.78 -4.53
N LEU A 82 -8.57 -7.96 -4.15
CA LEU A 82 -8.36 -9.19 -4.92
C LEU A 82 -9.55 -9.47 -5.82
N ASP A 83 -9.31 -9.82 -7.08
CA ASP A 83 -10.36 -10.34 -7.96
C ASP A 83 -10.68 -11.82 -7.67
N ASN A 84 -11.63 -12.40 -8.39
CA ASN A 84 -12.10 -13.78 -8.18
C ASN A 84 -10.99 -14.85 -8.33
N VAL A 85 -9.88 -14.53 -8.99
CA VAL A 85 -8.74 -15.43 -9.19
C VAL A 85 -7.54 -15.07 -8.31
N GLY A 86 -7.67 -14.01 -7.50
CA GLY A 86 -6.65 -13.59 -6.52
C GLY A 86 -5.63 -12.57 -7.04
N ASN A 87 -5.85 -11.96 -8.21
CA ASN A 87 -4.98 -10.87 -8.66
C ASN A 87 -5.35 -9.56 -7.96
N GLY A 88 -4.34 -8.78 -7.61
CA GLY A 88 -4.51 -7.43 -7.07
C GLY A 88 -5.05 -6.46 -8.13
N ARG A 89 -6.19 -5.84 -7.86
CA ARG A 89 -6.84 -4.87 -8.75
C ARG A 89 -7.41 -3.70 -7.95
N MET A 90 -7.40 -2.53 -8.59
CA MET A 90 -8.03 -1.31 -8.10
C MET A 90 -8.58 -0.50 -9.28
N THR A 91 -9.57 0.34 -9.04
CA THR A 91 -9.89 1.45 -9.93
C THR A 91 -9.06 2.68 -9.55
N ARG A 92 -9.05 3.70 -10.41
CA ARG A 92 -8.43 4.98 -10.08
C ARG A 92 -9.06 5.64 -8.85
N GLU A 93 -10.39 5.57 -8.76
CA GLU A 93 -11.16 6.09 -7.61
C GLU A 93 -10.76 5.37 -6.32
N GLU A 94 -10.78 4.02 -6.33
CA GLU A 94 -10.34 3.21 -5.19
C GLU A 94 -8.90 3.51 -4.76
N PHE A 95 -8.02 3.84 -5.71
CA PHE A 95 -6.64 4.23 -5.40
C PHE A 95 -6.60 5.58 -4.66
N LEU A 96 -7.38 6.57 -5.11
CA LEU A 96 -7.47 7.88 -4.42
C LEU A 96 -8.08 7.75 -3.03
N ASP A 97 -9.15 6.97 -2.87
CA ASP A 97 -9.75 6.67 -1.57
C ASP A 97 -8.76 5.99 -0.64
N CYS A 98 -8.00 5.02 -1.16
CA CYS A 98 -6.93 4.37 -0.42
C CYS A 98 -5.87 5.36 0.07
N LEU A 99 -5.44 6.30 -0.77
CA LEU A 99 -4.48 7.33 -0.38
C LEU A 99 -5.02 8.23 0.73
N GLU A 100 -6.30 8.62 0.68
CA GLU A 100 -6.92 9.43 1.74
C GLU A 100 -6.90 8.70 3.09
N VAL A 101 -7.28 7.43 3.11
CA VAL A 101 -7.24 6.61 4.32
C VAL A 101 -5.80 6.41 4.79
N LEU A 102 -4.86 6.15 3.86
CA LEU A 102 -3.44 5.96 4.15
C LEU A 102 -2.84 7.17 4.88
N TRP A 103 -3.13 8.39 4.45
CA TRP A 103 -2.60 9.59 5.11
C TRP A 103 -3.10 9.73 6.53
N LYS A 104 -4.39 9.43 6.79
CA LYS A 104 -4.98 9.40 8.13
C LYS A 104 -4.28 8.36 9.02
N GLU A 105 -4.06 7.16 8.50
CA GLU A 105 -3.41 6.08 9.23
C GLU A 105 -1.92 6.36 9.48
N ILE A 106 -1.19 6.91 8.49
CA ILE A 106 0.19 7.33 8.69
C ILE A 106 0.25 8.38 9.82
N ASN A 107 -0.60 9.40 9.80
CA ASN A 107 -0.63 10.43 10.85
C ASN A 107 -0.89 9.84 12.24
N LYS A 108 -1.66 8.76 12.33
CA LYS A 108 -1.93 8.04 13.58
C LYS A 108 -0.74 7.24 14.09
N TYR A 109 0.04 6.61 13.19
CA TYR A 109 1.02 5.59 13.57
C TYR A 109 2.49 5.97 13.35
N TYR A 110 2.80 7.08 12.69
CA TYR A 110 4.20 7.43 12.36
C TYR A 110 5.08 7.77 13.58
N ALA A 111 4.48 8.00 14.75
CA ALA A 111 5.18 8.23 16.02
C ALA A 111 6.31 9.29 15.92
N TYR A 112 6.07 10.38 15.18
CA TYR A 112 7.04 11.43 14.87
C TYR A 112 8.32 10.95 14.17
N GLN A 113 8.29 9.78 13.56
CA GLN A 113 9.38 9.25 12.73
C GLN A 113 9.14 9.57 11.25
N SER A 114 10.21 9.66 10.49
CA SER A 114 10.11 9.76 9.03
C SER A 114 9.52 8.48 8.45
N VAL A 115 8.71 8.64 7.40
CA VAL A 115 8.02 7.54 6.73
C VAL A 115 8.49 7.45 5.29
N ALA A 116 8.84 6.24 4.84
CA ALA A 116 9.15 5.94 3.45
C ALA A 116 8.01 5.10 2.85
N ILE A 117 7.52 5.51 1.68
CA ILE A 117 6.52 4.78 0.90
C ILE A 117 7.08 4.50 -0.50
N PRO A 118 6.82 3.33 -1.10
CA PRO A 118 7.10 3.09 -2.52
C PRO A 118 6.10 3.85 -3.39
N ILE A 119 6.36 3.92 -4.70
CA ILE A 119 5.30 4.31 -5.66
C ILE A 119 4.26 3.19 -5.66
N LEU A 120 3.18 3.39 -4.90
CA LEU A 120 2.08 2.43 -4.79
C LEU A 120 1.43 2.20 -6.15
N GLY A 121 1.08 0.94 -6.45
CA GLY A 121 0.47 0.57 -7.72
C GLY A 121 1.45 0.38 -8.89
N SER A 122 2.73 0.67 -8.72
CA SER A 122 3.75 0.52 -9.78
C SER A 122 4.22 -0.92 -10.04
N GLY A 123 3.75 -1.88 -9.24
CA GLY A 123 4.11 -3.29 -9.33
C GLY A 123 3.09 -4.12 -10.10
N ILE A 124 2.68 -5.27 -9.52
CA ILE A 124 1.77 -6.24 -10.14
C ILE A 124 0.30 -5.75 -10.11
N THR A 125 -0.01 -4.77 -9.28
CA THR A 125 -1.37 -4.21 -9.18
C THR A 125 -1.80 -3.61 -10.50
N ARG A 126 -2.92 -4.08 -11.03
CA ARG A 126 -3.51 -3.54 -12.27
C ARG A 126 -4.63 -2.59 -11.94
N LEU A 127 -4.53 -1.35 -12.41
CA LEU A 127 -5.66 -0.43 -12.37
C LEU A 127 -6.64 -0.84 -13.48
N LYS A 128 -7.89 -1.12 -13.11
CA LYS A 128 -8.91 -1.68 -14.02
C LYS A 128 -9.28 -0.73 -15.16
N ASP A 129 -9.28 0.58 -14.87
CA ASP A 129 -9.90 1.58 -15.74
C ASP A 129 -8.89 2.28 -16.64
N VAL A 130 -7.61 2.33 -16.24
CA VAL A 130 -6.56 3.07 -16.94
C VAL A 130 -5.20 2.42 -16.68
N SER A 131 -4.40 2.27 -17.73
CA SER A 131 -2.99 1.95 -17.58
C SER A 131 -2.26 3.23 -17.14
N LEU A 132 -2.04 3.41 -15.84
CA LEU A 132 -1.25 4.53 -15.31
C LEU A 132 0.23 4.20 -15.35
N THR A 133 1.04 5.16 -15.81
CA THR A 133 2.48 5.10 -15.73
C THR A 133 2.96 5.30 -14.28
N LYS A 134 4.20 4.89 -13.99
CA LYS A 134 4.81 5.16 -12.67
C LYS A 134 4.85 6.65 -12.35
N GLN A 135 5.06 7.50 -13.38
CA GLN A 135 5.05 8.95 -13.26
C GLN A 135 3.68 9.47 -12.80
N GLN A 136 2.61 9.01 -13.44
CA GLN A 136 1.23 9.39 -13.08
C GLN A 136 0.85 8.94 -11.69
N LEU A 137 1.25 7.72 -11.30
CA LEU A 137 1.03 7.22 -9.92
C LEU A 137 1.77 8.08 -8.89
N LEU A 138 3.02 8.46 -9.15
CA LEU A 138 3.78 9.35 -8.29
C LEU A 138 3.10 10.70 -8.15
N ASP A 139 2.66 11.29 -9.26
CA ASP A 139 1.99 12.59 -9.28
C ASP A 139 0.69 12.54 -8.47
N MET A 140 -0.11 11.48 -8.61
CA MET A 140 -1.31 11.27 -7.79
C MET A 140 -1.00 11.15 -6.29
N ILE A 141 0.06 10.42 -5.92
CA ILE A 141 0.51 10.30 -4.53
C ILE A 141 0.91 11.68 -3.97
N ILE A 142 1.71 12.44 -4.72
CA ILE A 142 2.15 13.77 -4.31
C ILE A 142 0.97 14.73 -4.18
N ALA A 143 0.07 14.75 -5.18
CA ALA A 143 -1.11 15.62 -5.16
C ALA A 143 -2.01 15.31 -3.98
N SER A 144 -2.35 14.04 -3.76
CA SER A 144 -3.20 13.63 -2.64
C SER A 144 -2.59 14.02 -1.30
N TYR A 145 -1.27 13.84 -1.12
CA TYR A 145 -0.58 14.25 0.10
C TYR A 145 -0.58 15.78 0.27
N LYS A 146 -0.38 16.56 -0.81
CA LYS A 146 -0.44 18.02 -0.75
C LYS A 146 -1.82 18.53 -0.34
N LEU A 147 -2.88 17.85 -0.77
CA LEU A 147 -4.27 18.20 -0.44
C LEU A 147 -4.67 17.76 0.97
N TYR A 148 -4.02 16.74 1.53
CA TYR A 148 -4.32 16.28 2.87
C TYR A 148 -3.95 17.34 3.92
N ALA A 149 -4.89 17.63 4.83
CA ALA A 149 -4.75 18.74 5.79
C ALA A 149 -3.64 18.52 6.82
N GLU A 150 -3.51 17.28 7.32
CA GLU A 150 -2.55 16.94 8.37
C GLU A 150 -1.29 16.32 7.76
N LYS A 151 -0.18 17.06 7.84
CA LYS A 151 1.12 16.62 7.33
C LYS A 151 1.95 15.97 8.44
N ILE A 152 2.91 15.12 8.04
CA ILE A 152 3.98 14.68 8.93
C ILE A 152 4.69 15.92 9.46
N LYS A 153 4.84 16.00 10.80
CA LYS A 153 5.42 17.17 11.48
C LYS A 153 6.94 17.10 11.49
N LEU A 154 7.58 18.22 11.23
CA LEU A 154 9.03 18.34 11.35
C LEU A 154 9.50 17.95 12.77
N PRO A 155 10.70 17.33 12.91
CA PRO A 155 11.72 17.10 11.87
C PRO A 155 11.46 15.85 11.00
N ALA A 156 10.41 15.06 11.25
CA ALA A 156 10.06 13.91 10.44
C ALA A 156 9.68 14.32 9.01
N LYS A 157 9.90 13.40 8.05
CA LYS A 157 9.65 13.64 6.63
C LYS A 157 8.95 12.45 5.99
N LEU A 158 8.15 12.71 4.97
CA LEU A 158 7.66 11.70 4.06
C LEU A 158 8.66 11.56 2.89
N TYR A 159 9.13 10.34 2.67
CA TYR A 159 9.96 9.97 1.53
C TYR A 159 9.12 9.10 0.58
N ILE A 160 9.17 9.39 -0.72
CA ILE A 160 8.62 8.51 -1.74
C ILE A 160 9.81 7.85 -2.44
N GLU A 161 9.91 6.52 -2.30
CA GLU A 161 11.00 5.74 -2.88
C GLU A 161 10.69 5.41 -4.33
N CYS A 162 11.52 5.93 -5.24
CA CYS A 162 11.40 5.73 -6.68
C CYS A 162 12.58 4.89 -7.18
N MET A 163 12.29 3.73 -7.77
CA MET A 163 13.33 2.99 -8.50
C MET A 163 13.65 3.73 -9.81
N ARG A 164 14.95 3.85 -10.12
CA ARG A 164 15.38 4.40 -11.40
C ARG A 164 14.86 3.53 -12.54
N ASP A 165 14.22 4.15 -13.52
CA ASP A 165 13.59 3.50 -14.66
C ASP A 165 13.64 4.46 -15.85
N ASP A 166 13.67 3.94 -17.08
CA ASP A 166 13.74 4.75 -18.28
C ASP A 166 12.46 5.57 -18.50
N ASP A 167 11.31 5.07 -18.00
CA ASP A 167 10.01 5.74 -18.09
C ASP A 167 9.72 6.72 -16.94
N PHE A 168 10.74 6.99 -16.09
CA PHE A 168 10.57 7.80 -14.91
C PHE A 168 11.55 8.98 -14.88
N SER A 169 11.05 10.19 -14.67
CA SER A 169 11.86 11.39 -14.54
C SER A 169 11.40 12.28 -13.40
N LEU A 170 12.32 12.61 -12.50
CA LEU A 170 12.05 13.58 -11.43
C LEU A 170 11.75 14.98 -11.96
N ASN A 171 12.22 15.32 -13.17
CA ASN A 171 11.95 16.61 -13.82
C ASN A 171 10.50 16.74 -14.32
N LYS A 172 9.77 15.62 -14.40
CA LYS A 172 8.38 15.57 -14.87
C LYS A 172 7.36 15.51 -13.72
N ILE A 173 7.81 15.68 -12.49
CA ILE A 173 6.90 15.69 -11.33
C ILE A 173 5.92 16.85 -11.46
N GLY A 174 4.64 16.54 -11.48
CA GLY A 174 3.56 17.51 -11.58
C GLY A 174 3.09 17.83 -13.00
N GLU A 175 3.62 17.18 -14.05
CA GLU A 175 3.13 17.36 -15.41
C GLU A 175 1.71 16.80 -15.63
N TYR A 176 1.26 15.89 -14.77
CA TYR A 176 -0.02 15.18 -14.90
C TYR A 176 -1.04 15.51 -13.80
N ILE A 177 -0.79 16.61 -13.06
CA ILE A 177 -1.68 17.10 -11.98
C ILE A 177 -2.41 18.34 -12.43
#